data_6fdc79ecbfc39e983a04f75311d69ce2
#
_entry.id   6fdc79ecbfc39e983a04f75311d69ce2
#
_cell.length_a   1.000
_cell.length_b   1.000
_cell.length_c   1.000
_cell.angle_alpha   90.00
_cell.angle_beta   90.00
_cell.angle_gamma   90.00
#
_symmetry.space_group_name_H-M   'P 1'
#
loop_
_entity.id
_entity.type
_entity.pdbx_description
1 polymer ?
#
loop_
_entity_poly.entity_id
_entity_poly.type
_entity_poly.pdbx_seq_one_letter_code
_entity_poly.pdbx_strand_id
1 'polypeptide(L)'
;MILTSLDNISQVQETVLGAAHSESVSIFGEEGYRNFAQRHRLEDFNPIYGNYAIISKTPDATRISTDHFGLFRLYVYRSDEAFAVSDSILELVEFARTNRLPVTPYAPAAHAFLIGKGVGQQLSSFR
;
A
#
# COMPACT_ATOMS: atom_id res chain seq x y z
N MET A 1 5.67 -4.67 -5.30
CA MET A 1 5.80 -5.38 -4.02
C MET A 1 4.43 -5.79 -3.53
N ILE A 2 4.26 -7.04 -3.13
CA ILE A 2 3.00 -7.56 -2.60
C ILE A 2 3.15 -7.85 -1.11
N LEU A 3 2.24 -7.30 -0.33
CA LEU A 3 2.08 -7.62 1.09
C LEU A 3 0.89 -8.56 1.19
N THR A 4 1.16 -9.81 1.55
CA THR A 4 0.20 -10.90 1.37
C THR A 4 -0.70 -11.20 2.54
N SER A 5 -1.78 -11.77 2.21
CA SER A 5 -2.86 -12.62 2.73
C SER A 5 -3.35 -12.41 4.16
N LEU A 6 -4.65 -12.66 4.35
CA LEU A 6 -5.30 -12.61 5.67
C LEU A 6 -4.58 -13.47 6.72
N ASP A 7 -4.08 -14.63 6.31
CA ASP A 7 -3.41 -15.54 7.23
C ASP A 7 -1.99 -15.10 7.59
N ASN A 8 -1.38 -14.26 6.75
CA ASN A 8 0.02 -13.86 6.88
C ASN A 8 0.21 -12.37 7.16
N ILE A 9 -0.85 -11.62 7.43
CA ILE A 9 -0.74 -10.18 7.67
C ILE A 9 0.15 -9.87 8.88
N SER A 10 0.21 -10.77 9.84
CA SER A 10 1.10 -10.66 10.99
C SER A 10 2.58 -10.82 10.64
N GLN A 11 2.88 -11.43 9.49
CA GLN A 11 4.25 -11.66 9.02
C GLN A 11 4.77 -10.52 8.14
N VAL A 12 3.91 -9.56 7.78
CA VAL A 12 4.32 -8.39 7.02
C VAL A 12 5.32 -7.58 7.84
N GLN A 13 6.45 -7.25 7.26
CA GLN A 13 7.49 -6.50 7.94
C GLN A 13 7.21 -4.99 7.90
N GLU A 14 7.56 -4.30 8.98
CA GLU A 14 7.56 -2.85 8.98
C GLU A 14 8.53 -2.33 7.93
N THR A 15 8.12 -1.29 7.22
CA THR A 15 8.98 -0.62 6.25
C THR A 15 8.42 0.74 5.85
N VAL A 16 9.26 1.53 5.19
CA VAL A 16 8.88 2.77 4.53
C VAL A 16 9.18 2.61 3.05
N LEU A 17 8.21 2.94 2.23
CA LEU A 17 8.35 2.98 0.78
C LEU A 17 8.34 4.45 0.34
N GLY A 18 9.19 4.80 -0.62
CA GLY A 18 9.31 6.17 -1.08
C GLY A 18 10.10 7.05 -0.13
N ALA A 19 9.71 8.30 0.02
CA ALA A 19 10.41 9.28 0.85
C ALA A 19 9.44 9.95 1.81
N ALA A 20 9.71 9.85 3.10
CA ALA A 20 8.91 10.46 4.16
C ALA A 20 9.77 11.42 4.98
N HIS A 21 9.27 12.62 5.21
CA HIS A 21 10.00 13.69 5.88
C HIS A 21 9.24 14.23 7.08
N SER A 22 9.91 14.27 8.23
CA SER A 22 9.47 15.02 9.41
C SER A 22 10.29 16.29 9.56
N GLU A 23 10.09 17.03 10.62
CA GLU A 23 10.84 18.26 10.88
C GLU A 23 12.36 18.04 10.95
N SER A 24 12.80 16.90 11.49
CA SER A 24 14.20 16.64 11.78
C SER A 24 14.76 15.40 11.09
N VAL A 25 13.91 14.53 10.55
CA VAL A 25 14.31 13.21 10.05
C VAL A 25 13.66 12.95 8.70
N SER A 26 14.46 12.38 7.80
CA SER A 26 13.98 11.89 6.50
C SER A 26 14.28 10.41 6.38
N ILE A 27 13.30 9.65 5.90
CA ILE A 27 13.44 8.22 5.65
C ILE A 27 13.25 7.97 4.16
N PHE A 28 14.23 7.34 3.52
CA PHE A 28 14.22 7.02 2.09
C PHE A 28 14.21 5.50 1.91
N GLY A 29 13.03 4.95 1.60
CA GLY A 29 12.86 3.55 1.28
C GLY A 29 13.20 2.60 2.41
N GLU A 30 13.35 1.32 2.06
CA GLU A 30 13.67 0.26 3.02
C GLU A 30 15.01 0.44 3.72
N GLU A 31 16.03 0.85 2.98
CA GLU A 31 17.36 1.06 3.55
C GLU A 31 17.33 2.19 4.56
N GLY A 32 16.69 3.30 4.23
CA GLY A 32 16.49 4.41 5.17
C GLY A 32 15.71 3.98 6.41
N TYR A 33 14.71 3.15 6.24
CA TYR A 33 13.97 2.58 7.37
C TYR A 33 14.85 1.72 8.25
N ARG A 34 15.69 0.85 7.69
CA ARG A 34 16.59 0.01 8.49
C ARG A 34 17.54 0.83 9.35
N ASN A 35 18.08 1.90 8.79
CA ASN A 35 18.95 2.82 9.54
C ASN A 35 18.19 3.55 10.65
N PHE A 36 16.98 4.02 10.35
CA PHE A 36 16.12 4.66 11.34
C PHE A 36 15.74 3.73 12.48
N ALA A 37 15.38 2.49 12.15
CA ALA A 37 14.91 1.48 13.12
C ALA A 37 15.99 1.06 14.13
N GLN A 38 17.25 1.32 13.85
CA GLN A 38 18.34 1.03 14.80
C GLN A 38 18.26 1.87 16.07
N ARG A 39 17.63 3.05 16.02
CA ARG A 39 17.58 4.01 17.13
C ARG A 39 16.19 4.51 17.48
N HIS A 40 15.23 4.32 16.59
CA HIS A 40 13.88 4.88 16.72
C HIS A 40 12.82 3.85 16.38
N ARG A 41 11.60 4.11 16.86
CA ARG A 41 10.43 3.31 16.49
C ARG A 41 9.63 4.02 15.40
N LEU A 42 9.18 3.26 14.43
CA LEU A 42 8.39 3.80 13.32
C LEU A 42 7.06 4.38 13.80
N GLU A 43 6.47 3.84 14.84
CA GLU A 43 5.21 4.36 15.42
C GLU A 43 5.35 5.77 15.97
N ASP A 44 6.57 6.19 16.36
CA ASP A 44 6.86 7.53 16.86
C ASP A 44 7.20 8.53 15.74
N PHE A 45 7.26 8.07 14.50
CA PHE A 45 7.59 8.90 13.36
C PHE A 45 6.33 9.52 12.77
N ASN A 46 6.28 10.85 12.75
CA ASN A 46 5.16 11.62 12.21
C ASN A 46 5.63 12.42 10.99
N PRO A 47 5.49 11.88 9.78
CA PRO A 47 5.89 12.61 8.59
C PRO A 47 4.95 13.78 8.30
N ILE A 48 5.51 14.88 7.85
CA ILE A 48 4.79 16.10 7.51
C ILE A 48 4.53 16.15 6.01
N TYR A 49 5.49 15.70 5.21
CA TYR A 49 5.39 15.71 3.76
C TYR A 49 6.19 14.57 3.15
N GLY A 50 5.99 14.35 1.88
CA GLY A 50 6.70 13.35 1.12
C GLY A 50 5.80 12.60 0.12
N ASN A 51 6.39 11.61 -0.49
CA ASN A 51 5.71 10.65 -1.36
C ASN A 51 6.04 9.26 -0.82
N TYR A 52 5.17 8.75 0.06
CA TYR A 52 5.49 7.59 0.87
C TYR A 52 4.30 6.68 1.16
N ALA A 53 4.64 5.45 1.47
CA ALA A 53 3.77 4.54 2.20
C ALA A 53 4.54 3.99 3.41
N ILE A 54 3.92 4.00 4.56
CA ILE A 54 4.49 3.52 5.81
C ILE A 54 3.68 2.32 6.29
N ILE A 55 4.39 1.24 6.54
CA ILE A 55 3.81 0.03 7.11
C ILE A 55 4.38 -0.12 8.52
N SER A 56 3.53 0.11 9.50
CA SER A 56 3.91 0.02 10.91
C SER A 56 3.13 -1.08 11.61
N LYS A 57 3.76 -1.66 12.62
CA LYS A 57 3.15 -2.72 13.43
C LYS A 57 3.03 -2.28 14.86
N THR A 58 1.85 -2.54 15.42
CA THR A 58 1.62 -2.51 16.86
C THR A 58 1.31 -3.93 17.32
N PRO A 59 1.29 -4.21 18.64
CA PRO A 59 0.89 -5.54 19.13
C PRO A 59 -0.47 -6.01 18.64
N ASP A 60 -1.37 -5.08 18.32
CA ASP A 60 -2.76 -5.38 17.98
C ASP A 60 -3.07 -5.28 16.49
N ALA A 61 -2.23 -4.59 15.71
CA ALA A 61 -2.58 -4.29 14.31
C ALA A 61 -1.36 -4.00 13.43
N THR A 62 -1.55 -4.18 12.13
CA THR A 62 -0.66 -3.66 11.10
C THR A 62 -1.34 -2.45 10.46
N ARG A 63 -0.66 -1.32 10.45
CA ARG A 63 -1.18 -0.07 9.89
C ARG A 63 -0.42 0.29 8.62
N ILE A 64 -1.17 0.65 7.59
CA ILE A 64 -0.62 1.14 6.33
C ILE A 64 -1.10 2.57 6.16
N SER A 65 -0.17 3.51 6.02
CA SER A 65 -0.44 4.93 5.84
C SER A 65 0.25 5.46 4.61
N THR A 66 -0.40 6.35 3.90
CA THR A 66 0.18 7.03 2.74
C THR A 66 0.26 8.53 3.00
N ASP A 67 0.99 9.24 2.14
CA ASP A 67 1.11 10.68 2.24
C ASP A 67 -0.24 11.39 2.08
N HIS A 68 -0.35 12.60 2.62
CA HIS A 68 -1.60 13.37 2.65
C HIS A 68 -2.20 13.65 1.27
N PHE A 69 -1.35 13.82 0.26
CA PHE A 69 -1.80 14.15 -1.09
C PHE A 69 -2.05 12.91 -1.96
N GLY A 70 -1.80 11.71 -1.43
CA GLY A 70 -1.98 10.47 -2.18
C GLY A 70 -1.04 10.34 -3.38
N LEU A 71 0.16 10.91 -3.29
CA LEU A 71 1.15 10.82 -4.34
C LEU A 71 1.72 9.42 -4.49
N PHE A 72 1.85 8.72 -3.37
CA PHE A 72 2.25 7.33 -3.38
C PHE A 72 1.02 6.45 -3.56
N ARG A 73 0.95 5.75 -4.67
CA ARG A 73 -0.21 4.92 -4.99
C ARG A 73 -0.05 3.52 -4.44
N LEU A 74 -1.00 3.12 -3.60
CA LEU A 74 -1.15 1.75 -3.17
C LEU A 74 -2.48 1.21 -3.68
N TYR A 75 -2.43 0.00 -4.17
CA TYR A 75 -3.61 -0.74 -4.61
C TYR A 75 -3.88 -1.85 -3.62
N VAL A 76 -5.15 -2.06 -3.33
CA VAL A 76 -5.59 -3.05 -2.35
C VAL A 76 -6.50 -4.05 -3.04
N TYR A 77 -6.19 -5.33 -2.86
CA TYR A 77 -7.07 -6.42 -3.19
C TYR A 77 -7.67 -6.99 -1.92
N ARG A 78 -8.96 -7.15 -1.90
CA ARG A 78 -9.67 -7.73 -0.74
C ARG A 78 -10.71 -8.72 -1.21
N SER A 79 -10.68 -9.93 -0.63
CA SER A 79 -11.73 -10.92 -0.77
C SER A 79 -11.95 -11.59 0.59
N ASP A 80 -12.92 -12.50 0.67
CA ASP A 80 -13.15 -13.25 1.90
C ASP A 80 -11.97 -14.16 2.27
N GLU A 81 -11.13 -14.50 1.30
CA GLU A 81 -10.04 -15.45 1.47
C GLU A 81 -8.67 -14.78 1.53
N ALA A 82 -8.54 -13.54 1.04
CA ALA A 82 -7.23 -12.92 0.89
C ALA A 82 -7.28 -11.40 0.99
N PHE A 83 -6.16 -10.84 1.43
CA PHE A 83 -5.88 -9.41 1.44
C PHE A 83 -4.48 -9.21 0.87
N ALA A 84 -4.35 -8.29 -0.07
CA ALA A 84 -3.05 -7.95 -0.63
C ALA A 84 -2.95 -6.47 -0.94
N VAL A 85 -1.76 -5.93 -0.79
CA VAL A 85 -1.46 -4.52 -1.08
C VAL A 85 -0.21 -4.46 -1.94
N SER A 86 -0.24 -3.63 -2.96
CA SER A 86 0.93 -3.42 -3.81
C SER A 86 0.95 -1.99 -4.35
N ASP A 87 2.13 -1.54 -4.70
CA ASP A 87 2.33 -0.33 -5.47
C ASP A 87 2.11 -0.56 -6.99
N SER A 88 1.89 -1.81 -7.39
CA SER A 88 1.63 -2.20 -8.77
C SER A 88 0.32 -2.98 -8.88
N ILE A 89 -0.62 -2.46 -9.66
CA ILE A 89 -1.88 -3.16 -9.90
C ILE A 89 -1.66 -4.48 -10.64
N LEU A 90 -0.65 -4.54 -11.50
CA LEU A 90 -0.32 -5.78 -12.23
C LEU A 90 0.11 -6.89 -11.28
N GLU A 91 0.89 -6.56 -10.25
CA GLU A 91 1.27 -7.53 -9.23
C GLU A 91 0.05 -8.10 -8.50
N LEU A 92 -0.93 -7.25 -8.19
CA LEU A 92 -2.17 -7.71 -7.55
C LEU A 92 -2.97 -8.64 -8.46
N VAL A 93 -3.06 -8.31 -9.73
CA VAL A 93 -3.75 -9.15 -10.71
C VAL A 93 -3.05 -10.51 -10.84
N GLU A 94 -1.72 -10.52 -10.91
CA GLU A 94 -0.95 -11.76 -10.94
C GLU A 94 -1.11 -12.57 -9.64
N PHE A 95 -1.07 -11.90 -8.51
CA PHE A 95 -1.31 -12.53 -7.20
C PHE A 95 -2.67 -13.21 -7.17
N ALA A 96 -3.72 -12.53 -7.60
CA ALA A 96 -5.07 -13.09 -7.63
C ALA A 96 -5.16 -14.28 -8.59
N ARG A 97 -4.55 -14.15 -9.76
CA ARG A 97 -4.53 -15.22 -10.77
C ARG A 97 -3.78 -16.45 -10.27
N THR A 98 -2.61 -16.25 -9.70
CA THR A 98 -1.77 -17.34 -9.18
C THR A 98 -2.45 -18.11 -8.06
N ASN A 99 -3.20 -17.41 -7.21
CA ASN A 99 -3.91 -18.00 -6.08
C ASN A 99 -5.36 -18.37 -6.41
N ARG A 100 -5.74 -18.29 -7.67
CA ARG A 100 -7.09 -18.61 -8.15
C ARG A 100 -8.19 -17.80 -7.44
N LEU A 101 -7.89 -16.54 -7.15
CA LEU A 101 -8.82 -15.62 -6.52
C LEU A 101 -9.63 -14.86 -7.59
N PRO A 102 -10.84 -14.43 -7.28
CA PRO A 102 -11.68 -13.73 -8.25
C PRO A 102 -11.10 -12.36 -8.61
N VAL A 103 -11.03 -12.07 -9.90
CA VAL A 103 -10.70 -10.75 -10.45
C VAL A 103 -11.74 -10.42 -11.49
N THR A 104 -12.58 -9.43 -11.20
CA THR A 104 -13.67 -9.05 -12.08
C THR A 104 -13.53 -7.59 -12.47
N PRO A 105 -13.59 -7.23 -13.76
CA PRO A 105 -13.61 -5.84 -14.19
C PRO A 105 -14.78 -5.08 -13.55
N TYR A 106 -14.49 -3.88 -13.06
CA TYR A 106 -15.52 -3.02 -12.51
C TYR A 106 -16.06 -2.14 -13.64
N ALA A 107 -17.22 -2.54 -14.19
CA ALA A 107 -17.80 -1.94 -15.39
C ALA A 107 -17.94 -0.41 -15.35
N PRO A 108 -18.40 0.23 -14.24
CA PRO A 108 -18.49 1.71 -14.21
C PRO A 108 -17.14 2.40 -14.39
N ALA A 109 -16.07 1.86 -13.78
CA ALA A 109 -14.73 2.43 -13.92
C ALA A 109 -14.18 2.24 -15.33
N ALA A 110 -14.36 1.06 -15.92
CA ALA A 110 -13.96 0.77 -17.28
C ALA A 110 -14.69 1.68 -18.27
N HIS A 111 -15.99 1.87 -18.08
CA HIS A 111 -16.78 2.78 -18.90
C HIS A 111 -16.29 4.23 -18.81
N ALA A 112 -16.05 4.72 -17.58
CA ALA A 112 -15.54 6.07 -17.36
C ALA A 112 -14.18 6.28 -18.05
N PHE A 113 -13.30 5.29 -18.00
CA PHE A 113 -12.01 5.32 -18.68
C PHE A 113 -12.15 5.41 -20.21
N LEU A 114 -13.03 4.59 -20.79
CA LEU A 114 -13.24 4.56 -22.24
C LEU A 114 -13.81 5.87 -22.81
N ILE A 115 -14.60 6.60 -22.03
CA ILE A 115 -15.17 7.88 -22.46
C ILE A 115 -14.31 9.08 -22.03
N GLY A 116 -13.08 8.85 -21.56
CA GLY A 116 -12.12 9.89 -21.21
C GLY A 116 -12.37 10.62 -19.91
N LYS A 117 -13.22 10.07 -19.03
CA LYS A 117 -13.43 10.61 -17.69
C LYS A 117 -12.43 10.01 -16.71
N GLY A 118 -12.00 10.79 -15.73
CA GLY A 118 -11.15 10.29 -14.67
C GLY A 118 -11.87 9.31 -13.75
N VAL A 119 -11.11 8.43 -13.10
CA VAL A 119 -11.61 7.51 -12.09
C VAL A 119 -11.20 7.98 -10.70
N GLY A 120 -12.15 7.96 -9.76
CA GLY A 120 -11.89 8.31 -8.36
C GLY A 120 -11.23 7.18 -7.58
N GLN A 121 -10.94 7.45 -6.30
CA GLN A 121 -10.28 6.46 -5.44
C GLN A 121 -11.06 5.16 -5.26
N GLN A 122 -12.38 5.24 -5.32
CA GLN A 122 -13.25 4.07 -5.15
C GLN A 122 -13.52 3.32 -6.46
N LEU A 123 -13.06 3.87 -7.57
CA LEU A 123 -13.24 3.29 -8.90
C LEU A 123 -11.89 2.84 -9.42
N SER A 124 -11.80 1.58 -9.77
CA SER A 124 -10.65 1.01 -10.45
C SER A 124 -11.15 0.14 -11.60
N SER A 125 -10.25 -0.19 -12.53
CA SER A 125 -10.60 -1.08 -13.64
C SER A 125 -10.92 -2.51 -13.17
N PHE A 126 -10.59 -2.84 -11.91
CA PHE A 126 -10.84 -4.14 -11.30
C PHE A 126 -11.41 -3.96 -9.90
N ARG A 127 -12.17 -4.94 -9.50
CA ARG A 127 -12.69 -5.08 -8.14
C ARG A 127 -11.90 -6.07 -7.34
#